data_e5570e74c22c1fb8e4e7b9a638738788
#
_entry.id   e5570e74c22c1fb8e4e7b9a638738788
#
_cell.length_a   1.000
_cell.length_b   1.000
_cell.length_c   1.000
_cell.angle_alpha   90.00
_cell.angle_beta   90.00
_cell.angle_gamma   90.00
#
_symmetry.space_group_name_H-M   'P 1'
#
loop_
_entity.id
_entity.type
_entity.pdbx_description
1 polymer ?
#
loop_
_entity_poly.entity_id
_entity_poly.type
_entity_poly.pdbx_seq_one_letter_code
_entity_poly.pdbx_strand_id
1 'polypeptide(L)'
;VQLSKKWFVSLEVYWKESRHALMSSSRWYVQTPADNWDSYMSDGRGRFYGIEADASYHSSRLTVDASYTLSWNRRNFPDLYNGWFYDKFDSRHKFNITARLKLGRKAEMYMAWICRTGHRATYSTQLAEGPTLPDVASGYIGKDTEGKPSTNVGSEYMGYYWTYERPNNIILPTYHRMDVGFNLHHITRRGRERIFNISIYNAYNRLNSMFLRTVSEKDNTTKIKARGFIPIIPSISYTLKF
;
A
#
# COMPACT_ATOMS: atom_id res chain seq x y z
N VAL A 1 -17.60 -24.06 6.22
CA VAL A 1 -18.67 -25.08 6.16
C VAL A 1 -18.81 -25.57 4.72
N GLN A 2 -18.94 -26.86 4.54
CA GLN A 2 -19.25 -27.46 3.24
C GLN A 2 -20.77 -27.49 3.06
N LEU A 3 -21.31 -26.66 2.16
CA LEU A 3 -22.75 -26.60 1.88
C LEU A 3 -23.21 -27.72 0.94
N SER A 4 -22.32 -28.18 0.06
CA SER A 4 -22.56 -29.30 -0.85
C SER A 4 -21.24 -29.88 -1.33
N LYS A 5 -21.27 -30.96 -2.15
CA LYS A 5 -20.07 -31.52 -2.77
C LYS A 5 -19.27 -30.52 -3.63
N LYS A 6 -19.91 -29.42 -4.03
CA LYS A 6 -19.32 -28.43 -4.93
C LYS A 6 -19.08 -27.06 -4.26
N TRP A 7 -19.75 -26.79 -3.15
CA TRP A 7 -19.69 -25.50 -2.49
C TRP A 7 -19.07 -25.60 -1.12
N PHE A 8 -18.08 -24.75 -0.88
CA PHE A 8 -17.50 -24.48 0.42
C PHE A 8 -17.65 -22.98 0.73
N VAL A 9 -18.01 -22.65 1.96
CA VAL A 9 -18.04 -21.26 2.44
C VAL A 9 -17.43 -21.18 3.83
N SER A 10 -16.73 -20.10 4.11
CA SER A 10 -16.25 -19.75 5.44
C SER A 10 -16.56 -18.31 5.79
N LEU A 11 -16.74 -18.07 7.07
CA LEU A 11 -16.85 -16.74 7.65
C LEU A 11 -16.01 -16.72 8.90
N GLU A 12 -15.13 -15.75 8.98
CA GLU A 12 -14.23 -15.55 10.11
C GLU A 12 -14.32 -14.11 10.60
N VAL A 13 -14.32 -13.94 11.92
CA VAL A 13 -14.21 -12.65 12.58
C VAL A 13 -12.96 -12.66 13.41
N TYR A 14 -12.14 -11.64 13.28
CA TYR A 14 -10.90 -11.57 14.02
C TYR A 14 -10.73 -10.24 14.74
N TRP A 15 -10.04 -10.32 15.90
CA TRP A 15 -9.57 -9.18 16.67
C TRP A 15 -8.15 -9.44 17.12
N LYS A 16 -7.24 -8.52 16.81
CA LYS A 16 -5.83 -8.58 17.20
C LYS A 16 -5.39 -7.24 17.80
N GLU A 17 -4.76 -7.29 18.95
CA GLU A 17 -4.05 -6.17 19.54
C GLU A 17 -2.54 -6.40 19.49
N SER A 18 -1.80 -5.36 19.16
CA SER A 18 -0.35 -5.32 19.24
C SER A 18 0.03 -4.32 20.31
N ARG A 19 0.96 -4.70 21.20
CA ARG A 19 1.59 -3.85 22.19
C ARG A 19 3.05 -3.71 21.83
N HIS A 20 3.68 -2.63 22.27
CA HIS A 20 5.09 -2.34 21.98
C HIS A 20 5.37 -2.31 20.46
N ALA A 21 4.47 -1.69 19.71
CA ALA A 21 4.71 -1.39 18.31
C ALA A 21 5.69 -0.21 18.23
N LEU A 22 6.70 -0.32 17.39
CA LEU A 22 7.70 0.74 17.25
C LEU A 22 7.40 1.61 16.01
N MET A 23 7.57 2.90 16.17
CA MET A 23 7.52 3.89 15.09
C MET A 23 8.68 4.87 15.25
N SER A 24 9.35 5.17 14.15
CA SER A 24 10.38 6.19 14.16
C SER A 24 9.76 7.56 14.47
N SER A 25 10.29 8.24 15.49
CA SER A 25 10.05 9.66 15.70
C SER A 25 10.80 10.42 14.60
N SER A 26 10.16 11.38 13.92
CA SER A 26 10.79 12.19 12.87
C SER A 26 11.91 13.13 13.38
N ARG A 27 12.52 12.82 14.51
CA ARG A 27 13.57 13.61 15.14
C ARG A 27 14.98 13.28 14.64
N TRP A 28 15.10 12.78 13.42
CA TRP A 28 16.39 12.42 12.81
C TRP A 28 17.41 13.57 12.72
N TYR A 29 16.96 14.82 12.85
CA TYR A 29 17.81 16.01 12.84
C TYR A 29 18.33 16.42 14.24
N VAL A 30 17.84 15.80 15.30
CA VAL A 30 18.42 15.98 16.63
C VAL A 30 19.65 15.09 16.68
N GLN A 31 20.84 15.69 16.67
CA GLN A 31 22.12 14.99 16.81
C GLN A 31 22.17 14.36 18.22
N THR A 32 21.69 13.15 18.33
CA THR A 32 21.97 12.29 19.49
C THR A 32 23.15 11.39 19.12
N PRO A 33 23.99 11.01 20.09
CA PRO A 33 25.07 10.06 19.86
C PRO A 33 24.55 8.80 19.16
N ALA A 34 25.25 8.31 18.16
CA ALA A 34 24.84 7.21 17.29
C ALA A 34 24.54 5.88 18.02
N ASP A 35 24.88 5.79 19.27
CA ASP A 35 24.76 4.57 20.07
C ASP A 35 23.39 4.34 20.70
N ASN A 36 22.45 5.26 20.53
CA ASN A 36 21.15 5.22 21.20
C ASN A 36 19.99 5.26 20.18
N TRP A 37 19.90 4.23 19.31
CA TRP A 37 18.87 4.11 18.27
C TRP A 37 17.43 4.08 18.84
N ASP A 38 17.24 3.61 20.07
CA ASP A 38 15.96 3.55 20.77
C ASP A 38 15.40 4.94 21.07
N SER A 39 16.25 5.97 21.21
CA SER A 39 15.81 7.36 21.38
C SER A 39 15.05 7.91 20.17
N TYR A 40 15.19 7.28 19.01
CA TYR A 40 14.47 7.62 17.78
C TYR A 40 13.16 6.83 17.59
N MET A 41 12.87 5.91 18.50
CA MET A 41 11.69 5.06 18.43
C MET A 41 10.69 5.44 19.51
N SER A 42 9.42 5.52 19.11
CA SER A 42 8.31 5.67 20.04
C SER A 42 7.58 4.36 20.18
N ASP A 43 7.17 4.04 21.39
CA ASP A 43 6.35 2.87 21.69
C ASP A 43 4.86 3.15 21.44
N GLY A 44 4.16 2.19 20.92
CA GLY A 44 2.76 2.35 20.59
C GLY A 44 1.97 1.05 20.60
N ARG A 45 0.73 1.18 20.17
CA ARG A 45 -0.24 0.07 20.12
C ARG A 45 -0.89 -0.02 18.76
N GLY A 46 -1.28 -1.23 18.36
CA GLY A 46 -2.06 -1.51 17.16
C GLY A 46 -3.35 -2.24 17.50
N ARG A 47 -4.43 -1.95 16.75
CA ARG A 47 -5.70 -2.68 16.74
C ARG A 47 -6.06 -3.04 15.32
N PHE A 48 -6.27 -4.33 15.11
CA PHE A 48 -6.57 -4.90 13.80
C PHE A 48 -7.79 -5.82 13.97
N TYR A 49 -8.89 -5.51 13.30
CA TYR A 49 -10.10 -6.31 13.40
C TYR A 49 -10.85 -6.29 12.09
N GLY A 50 -11.62 -7.33 11.86
CA GLY A 50 -12.35 -7.46 10.62
C GLY A 50 -13.17 -8.73 10.51
N ILE A 51 -13.77 -8.86 9.33
CA ILE A 51 -14.55 -10.02 8.90
C ILE A 51 -13.97 -10.49 7.59
N GLU A 52 -13.78 -11.80 7.46
CA GLU A 52 -13.35 -12.47 6.25
C GLU A 52 -14.39 -13.47 5.83
N ALA A 53 -14.77 -13.45 4.57
CA ALA A 53 -15.74 -14.37 3.98
C ALA A 53 -15.12 -14.99 2.72
N ASP A 54 -15.14 -16.32 2.64
CA ASP A 54 -14.67 -17.06 1.48
C ASP A 54 -15.79 -17.93 0.93
N ALA A 55 -15.82 -18.05 -0.39
CA ALA A 55 -16.72 -18.93 -1.10
C ALA A 55 -15.96 -19.62 -2.23
N SER A 56 -16.03 -20.95 -2.26
CA SER A 56 -15.41 -21.76 -3.31
C SER A 56 -16.47 -22.63 -3.99
N TYR A 57 -16.45 -22.62 -5.30
CA TYR A 57 -17.23 -23.52 -6.13
C TYR A 57 -16.33 -24.38 -7.01
N HIS A 58 -16.43 -25.69 -6.82
CA HIS A 58 -15.61 -26.65 -7.56
C HIS A 58 -16.49 -27.65 -8.29
N SER A 59 -16.39 -27.67 -9.60
CA SER A 59 -17.00 -28.67 -10.45
C SER A 59 -15.96 -29.32 -11.39
N SER A 60 -16.37 -30.27 -12.19
CA SER A 60 -15.47 -30.94 -13.14
C SER A 60 -14.87 -30.00 -14.18
N ARG A 61 -15.57 -28.93 -14.54
CA ARG A 61 -15.15 -27.96 -15.56
C ARG A 61 -14.81 -26.59 -15.01
N LEU A 62 -15.48 -26.14 -13.94
CA LEU A 62 -15.36 -24.77 -13.41
C LEU A 62 -14.92 -24.82 -11.95
N THR A 63 -13.88 -24.09 -11.63
CA THR A 63 -13.43 -23.77 -10.28
C THR A 63 -13.51 -22.26 -10.12
N VAL A 64 -14.16 -21.78 -9.07
CA VAL A 64 -14.23 -20.35 -8.71
C VAL A 64 -13.96 -20.25 -7.22
N ASP A 65 -13.00 -19.41 -6.85
CA ASP A 65 -12.72 -19.05 -5.48
C ASP A 65 -12.86 -17.54 -5.34
N ALA A 66 -13.65 -17.11 -4.37
CA ALA A 66 -13.89 -15.72 -4.07
C ALA A 66 -13.63 -15.46 -2.60
N SER A 67 -12.92 -14.39 -2.29
CA SER A 67 -12.72 -13.92 -0.92
C SER A 67 -13.08 -12.45 -0.77
N TYR A 68 -13.63 -12.12 0.37
CA TYR A 68 -13.94 -10.76 0.77
C TYR A 68 -13.43 -10.50 2.18
N THR A 69 -12.71 -9.40 2.35
CA THR A 69 -12.25 -8.93 3.67
C THR A 69 -12.78 -7.52 3.93
N LEU A 70 -13.44 -7.34 5.06
CA LEU A 70 -13.77 -6.05 5.65
C LEU A 70 -12.88 -5.84 6.87
N SER A 71 -11.99 -4.85 6.86
CA SER A 71 -10.99 -4.70 7.93
C SER A 71 -10.76 -3.25 8.37
N TRP A 72 -10.37 -3.11 9.63
CA TRP A 72 -9.96 -1.86 10.25
C TRP A 72 -8.59 -2.05 10.89
N ASN A 73 -7.61 -1.25 10.46
CA ASN A 73 -6.26 -1.29 10.97
C ASN A 73 -5.93 0.09 11.56
N ARG A 74 -5.73 0.17 12.87
CA ARG A 74 -5.47 1.42 13.58
C ARG A 74 -4.23 1.31 14.45
N ARG A 75 -3.55 2.44 14.62
CA ARG A 75 -2.38 2.58 15.49
C ARG A 75 -2.55 3.76 16.43
N ASN A 76 -1.87 3.70 17.57
CA ASN A 76 -1.79 4.78 18.53
C ASN A 76 -0.35 4.89 19.05
N PHE A 77 0.24 6.06 18.88
CA PHE A 77 1.57 6.42 19.36
C PHE A 77 1.44 7.75 20.12
N PRO A 78 1.11 7.71 21.41
CA PRO A 78 0.74 8.89 22.17
C PRO A 78 1.84 9.94 22.26
N ASP A 79 3.11 9.52 22.19
CA ASP A 79 4.26 10.44 22.22
C ASP A 79 4.45 11.22 20.91
N LEU A 80 3.82 10.76 19.82
CA LEU A 80 3.96 11.36 18.50
C LEU A 80 2.69 12.04 18.02
N TYR A 81 1.52 11.43 18.29
CA TYR A 81 0.24 11.86 17.72
C TYR A 81 -0.89 11.70 18.74
N ASN A 82 -1.79 12.65 18.77
CA ASN A 82 -2.96 12.58 19.64
C ASN A 82 -3.98 11.55 19.09
N GLY A 83 -4.20 10.48 19.87
CA GLY A 83 -5.24 9.47 19.61
C GLY A 83 -4.90 8.46 18.53
N TRP A 84 -5.92 7.69 18.16
CA TRP A 84 -5.82 6.62 17.16
C TRP A 84 -5.85 7.16 15.73
N PHE A 85 -4.98 6.65 14.87
CA PHE A 85 -4.98 6.92 13.44
C PHE A 85 -4.95 5.61 12.63
N TYR A 86 -5.26 5.68 11.36
CA TYR A 86 -5.26 4.50 10.49
C TYR A 86 -3.85 4.06 10.11
N ASP A 87 -3.65 2.75 10.05
CA ASP A 87 -2.40 2.19 9.54
C ASP A 87 -2.23 2.48 8.03
N LYS A 88 -1.00 2.52 7.57
CA LYS A 88 -0.65 2.64 6.15
C LYS A 88 -1.31 1.54 5.30
N PHE A 89 -1.47 0.35 5.85
CA PHE A 89 -2.05 -0.81 5.18
C PHE A 89 -3.57 -0.95 5.41
N ASP A 90 -4.23 0.04 6.03
CA ASP A 90 -5.67 0.06 6.14
C ASP A 90 -6.30 0.15 4.75
N SER A 91 -6.95 -0.94 4.36
CA SER A 91 -7.73 -1.04 3.13
C SER A 91 -9.07 -1.67 3.51
N ARG A 92 -10.11 -0.85 3.55
CA ARG A 92 -11.40 -1.19 4.16
C ARG A 92 -12.04 -2.42 3.55
N HIS A 93 -12.10 -2.47 2.24
CA HIS A 93 -12.70 -3.55 1.47
C HIS A 93 -11.65 -4.18 0.57
N LYS A 94 -11.57 -5.49 0.56
CA LYS A 94 -10.72 -6.27 -0.35
C LYS A 94 -11.55 -7.40 -0.93
N PHE A 95 -11.55 -7.51 -2.25
CA PHE A 95 -12.17 -8.59 -3.01
C PHE A 95 -11.10 -9.29 -3.83
N ASN A 96 -11.08 -10.61 -3.80
CA ASN A 96 -10.28 -11.41 -4.71
C ASN A 96 -11.21 -12.48 -5.30
N ILE A 97 -11.13 -12.65 -6.61
CA ILE A 97 -11.86 -13.70 -7.33
C ILE A 97 -10.89 -14.37 -8.28
N THR A 98 -10.78 -15.67 -8.19
CA THR A 98 -10.10 -16.49 -9.18
C THR A 98 -11.07 -17.46 -9.82
N ALA A 99 -10.94 -17.65 -11.13
CA ALA A 99 -11.74 -18.61 -11.86
C ALA A 99 -10.88 -19.40 -12.82
N ARG A 100 -11.14 -20.70 -12.94
CA ARG A 100 -10.52 -21.60 -13.89
C ARG A 100 -11.60 -22.42 -14.60
N LEU A 101 -11.62 -22.32 -15.91
CA LEU A 101 -12.57 -23.01 -16.77
C LEU A 101 -11.82 -23.99 -17.68
N LYS A 102 -12.11 -25.28 -17.55
CA LYS A 102 -11.63 -26.31 -18.48
C LYS A 102 -12.50 -26.28 -19.74
N LEU A 103 -11.92 -25.90 -20.87
CA LEU A 103 -12.56 -25.85 -22.18
C LEU A 103 -12.57 -27.22 -22.88
N GLY A 104 -11.94 -28.20 -22.28
CA GLY A 104 -11.85 -29.58 -22.75
C GLY A 104 -10.70 -30.32 -22.06
N ARG A 105 -10.20 -31.37 -22.69
CA ARG A 105 -9.07 -32.16 -22.15
C ARG A 105 -7.72 -31.48 -22.34
N LYS A 106 -7.62 -30.53 -23.28
CA LYS A 106 -6.34 -29.94 -23.71
C LYS A 106 -6.26 -28.44 -23.49
N ALA A 107 -7.32 -27.81 -23.05
CA ALA A 107 -7.35 -26.36 -22.92
C ALA A 107 -8.06 -25.92 -21.62
N GLU A 108 -7.52 -24.92 -20.99
CA GLU A 108 -8.14 -24.25 -19.85
C GLU A 108 -7.90 -22.74 -19.92
N MET A 109 -8.87 -21.99 -19.43
CA MET A 109 -8.78 -20.55 -19.25
C MET A 109 -8.79 -20.25 -17.75
N TYR A 110 -8.04 -19.25 -17.33
CA TYR A 110 -8.06 -18.77 -15.97
C TYR A 110 -8.16 -17.25 -15.93
N MET A 111 -8.72 -16.75 -14.85
CA MET A 111 -8.88 -15.34 -14.55
C MET A 111 -8.57 -15.10 -13.06
N ALA A 112 -7.92 -14.00 -12.77
CA ALA A 112 -7.81 -13.46 -11.42
C ALA A 112 -8.25 -12.00 -11.42
N TRP A 113 -9.16 -11.64 -10.51
CA TRP A 113 -9.59 -10.27 -10.32
C TRP A 113 -9.39 -9.87 -8.88
N ILE A 114 -8.75 -8.72 -8.69
CA ILE A 114 -8.46 -8.13 -7.39
C ILE A 114 -9.07 -6.74 -7.37
N CYS A 115 -9.79 -6.42 -6.32
CA CYS A 115 -10.30 -5.07 -6.05
C CYS A 115 -10.14 -4.74 -4.56
N ARG A 116 -9.58 -3.58 -4.26
CA ARG A 116 -9.44 -3.13 -2.87
C ARG A 116 -9.57 -1.61 -2.78
N THR A 117 -10.13 -1.13 -1.68
CA THR A 117 -10.06 0.28 -1.31
C THR A 117 -8.60 0.73 -1.34
N GLY A 118 -8.33 1.93 -1.78
CA GLY A 118 -6.97 2.45 -1.84
C GLY A 118 -6.25 2.39 -0.49
N HIS A 119 -4.96 2.20 -0.54
CA HIS A 119 -4.10 2.33 0.64
C HIS A 119 -4.11 3.76 1.17
N ARG A 120 -3.73 3.91 2.41
CA ARG A 120 -3.52 5.21 3.00
C ARG A 120 -2.11 5.72 2.73
N ALA A 121 -2.01 7.02 2.59
CA ALA A 121 -0.74 7.74 2.43
C ALA A 121 -0.72 8.94 3.38
N THR A 122 0.46 9.33 3.79
CA THR A 122 0.68 10.58 4.53
C THR A 122 0.94 11.69 3.53
N TYR A 123 0.18 12.77 3.65
CA TYR A 123 0.39 13.97 2.88
C TYR A 123 0.20 15.21 3.76
N SER A 124 1.10 16.16 3.60
CA SER A 124 1.01 17.43 4.33
C SER A 124 -0.14 18.26 3.77
N THR A 125 -1.20 18.41 4.57
CA THR A 125 -2.44 19.10 4.19
C THR A 125 -2.62 20.43 4.89
N GLN A 126 -1.75 20.73 5.85
CA GLN A 126 -1.81 21.94 6.66
C GLN A 126 -0.54 22.76 6.45
N LEU A 127 -0.71 24.06 6.41
CA LEU A 127 0.37 25.02 6.42
C LEU A 127 0.48 25.55 7.86
N ALA A 128 1.57 25.27 8.53
CA ALA A 128 1.85 25.78 9.86
C ALA A 128 2.89 26.89 9.78
N GLU A 129 2.70 27.92 10.58
CA GLU A 129 3.69 28.97 10.77
C GLU A 129 4.80 28.44 11.67
N GLY A 130 6.03 28.61 11.26
CA GLY A 130 7.19 28.26 12.07
C GLY A 130 7.23 29.09 13.35
N PRO A 131 7.81 28.57 14.43
CA PRO A 131 7.99 29.37 15.63
C PRO A 131 8.79 30.61 15.27
N THR A 132 8.26 31.78 15.60
CA THR A 132 9.03 33.00 15.66
C THR A 132 10.09 32.78 16.72
N LEU A 133 11.33 32.57 16.32
CA LEU A 133 12.44 32.62 17.27
C LEU A 133 12.44 34.04 17.86
N PRO A 134 12.33 34.18 19.17
CA PRO A 134 12.56 35.47 19.76
C PRO A 134 13.97 35.94 19.39
N ASP A 135 14.23 37.22 19.43
CA ASP A 135 15.48 37.92 19.00
C ASP A 135 16.80 37.35 19.57
N VAL A 136 16.75 36.21 20.20
CA VAL A 136 17.91 35.41 20.63
C VAL A 136 18.69 34.81 19.43
N ALA A 137 18.15 34.94 18.24
CA ALA A 137 18.87 34.62 17.01
C ALA A 137 20.18 35.41 16.85
N SER A 138 20.31 36.53 17.53
CA SER A 138 21.57 37.26 17.65
C SER A 138 22.66 36.47 18.39
N GLY A 139 22.36 35.41 19.12
CA GLY A 139 23.31 34.57 19.84
C GLY A 139 23.76 33.31 19.13
N TYR A 140 23.04 32.86 18.07
CA TYR A 140 23.46 31.71 17.28
C TYR A 140 24.09 32.19 15.97
N ILE A 141 25.24 32.73 16.11
CA ILE A 141 26.04 33.22 14.99
C ILE A 141 26.74 32.00 14.43
N GLY A 142 26.19 31.43 13.32
CA GLY A 142 26.94 30.54 12.46
C GLY A 142 28.18 31.29 11.97
N LYS A 143 29.34 30.66 11.96
CA LYS A 143 30.52 31.21 11.36
C LYS A 143 30.46 30.93 9.86
N ASP A 144 30.72 31.95 9.05
CA ASP A 144 30.96 31.79 7.62
C ASP A 144 32.25 31.00 7.37
N THR A 145 32.56 30.73 6.11
CA THR A 145 33.78 30.04 5.70
C THR A 145 35.07 30.76 6.10
N GLU A 146 34.99 32.01 6.51
CA GLU A 146 36.11 32.84 6.98
C GLU A 146 36.14 32.95 8.51
N GLY A 147 35.24 32.29 9.21
CA GLY A 147 35.15 32.31 10.69
C GLY A 147 34.52 33.57 11.27
N LYS A 148 33.96 34.45 10.41
CA LYS A 148 33.21 35.64 10.86
C LYS A 148 31.76 35.30 11.20
N PRO A 149 31.17 36.04 12.16
CA PRO A 149 29.74 35.88 12.46
C PRO A 149 28.88 36.08 11.20
N SER A 150 28.17 35.07 10.78
CA SER A 150 27.24 35.18 9.66
C SER A 150 25.98 35.91 10.12
N THR A 151 25.73 37.09 9.57
CA THR A 151 24.51 37.88 9.83
C THR A 151 23.30 37.39 9.04
N ASN A 152 23.43 36.33 8.27
CA ASN A 152 22.34 35.79 7.44
C ASN A 152 21.42 34.79 8.15
N VAL A 153 21.41 34.77 9.46
CA VAL A 153 20.62 33.83 10.28
C VAL A 153 19.23 34.38 10.63
N GLY A 154 18.72 35.33 9.96
CA GLY A 154 17.51 35.96 10.52
C GLY A 154 16.20 35.63 9.82
N SER A 155 16.17 35.66 8.53
CA SER A 155 14.88 35.76 7.85
C SER A 155 14.41 34.50 7.13
N GLU A 156 15.27 33.53 6.94
CA GLU A 156 14.89 32.33 6.15
C GLU A 156 14.24 31.21 6.97
N TYR A 157 14.31 31.26 8.29
CA TYR A 157 13.70 30.24 9.17
C TYR A 157 12.30 30.60 9.70
N MET A 158 11.82 31.75 9.41
CA MET A 158 10.43 32.16 9.71
C MET A 158 9.54 31.90 8.52
N GLY A 159 9.49 30.67 8.08
CA GLY A 159 8.67 30.27 6.94
C GLY A 159 7.51 29.41 7.39
N TYR A 160 6.51 29.38 6.53
CA TYR A 160 5.46 28.39 6.61
C TYR A 160 6.04 27.04 6.23
N TYR A 161 5.71 25.99 6.99
CA TYR A 161 6.04 24.61 6.64
C TYR A 161 4.80 23.76 6.51
N TRP A 162 4.85 22.82 5.58
CA TRP A 162 3.77 21.89 5.36
C TRP A 162 3.79 20.79 6.42
N THR A 163 2.66 20.57 7.06
CA THR A 163 2.50 19.57 8.12
C THR A 163 1.20 18.77 7.97
N TYR A 164 1.03 17.78 8.82
CA TYR A 164 -0.17 16.97 8.94
C TYR A 164 -0.46 16.68 10.40
N GLU A 165 -1.74 16.62 10.78
CA GLU A 165 -2.16 16.32 12.14
C GLU A 165 -1.85 14.85 12.51
N ARG A 166 -2.13 13.93 11.58
CA ARG A 166 -1.93 12.49 11.77
C ARG A 166 -1.40 11.86 10.49
N PRO A 167 -0.54 10.85 10.60
CA PRO A 167 -0.07 10.13 9.42
C PRO A 167 -1.21 9.34 8.77
N ASN A 168 -1.01 8.94 7.51
CA ASN A 168 -1.95 8.14 6.73
C ASN A 168 -3.33 8.81 6.57
N ASN A 169 -3.33 10.13 6.42
CA ASN A 169 -4.51 11.00 6.39
C ASN A 169 -5.24 11.00 5.05
N ILE A 170 -4.63 10.49 3.98
CA ILE A 170 -5.21 10.44 2.63
C ILE A 170 -5.42 8.99 2.19
N ILE A 171 -6.53 8.74 1.48
CA ILE A 171 -6.82 7.46 0.85
C ILE A 171 -6.49 7.56 -0.64
N LEU A 172 -5.65 6.67 -1.16
CA LEU A 172 -5.40 6.54 -2.58
C LEU A 172 -6.64 6.02 -3.32
N PRO A 173 -6.76 6.27 -4.64
CA PRO A 173 -7.81 5.69 -5.45
C PRO A 173 -7.89 4.17 -5.32
N THR A 174 -9.10 3.64 -5.45
CA THR A 174 -9.37 2.20 -5.42
C THR A 174 -8.48 1.46 -6.42
N TYR A 175 -7.79 0.44 -5.92
CA TYR A 175 -6.98 -0.46 -6.72
C TYR A 175 -7.86 -1.58 -7.27
N HIS A 176 -7.84 -1.82 -8.56
CA HIS A 176 -8.39 -3.06 -9.13
C HIS A 176 -7.65 -3.49 -10.38
N ARG A 177 -7.57 -4.80 -10.59
CA ARG A 177 -6.84 -5.40 -11.69
C ARG A 177 -7.48 -6.74 -12.06
N MET A 178 -7.49 -7.03 -13.34
CA MET A 178 -7.88 -8.33 -13.87
C MET A 178 -6.74 -8.91 -14.70
N ASP A 179 -6.39 -10.14 -14.38
CA ASP A 179 -5.42 -10.93 -15.14
C ASP A 179 -6.15 -12.10 -15.78
N VAL A 180 -5.83 -12.39 -17.01
CA VAL A 180 -6.42 -13.51 -17.75
C VAL A 180 -5.34 -14.34 -18.41
N GLY A 181 -5.58 -15.63 -18.56
CA GLY A 181 -4.63 -16.50 -19.22
C GLY A 181 -5.28 -17.75 -19.75
N PHE A 182 -4.57 -18.37 -20.65
CA PHE A 182 -4.99 -19.54 -21.38
C PHE A 182 -3.86 -20.57 -21.45
N ASN A 183 -4.14 -21.81 -21.08
CA ASN A 183 -3.21 -22.93 -21.11
C ASN A 183 -3.64 -23.94 -22.17
N LEU A 184 -2.70 -24.34 -23.02
CA LEU A 184 -2.83 -25.46 -23.93
C LEU A 184 -1.96 -26.62 -23.44
N HIS A 185 -2.59 -27.74 -23.14
CA HIS A 185 -1.94 -28.98 -22.71
C HIS A 185 -1.77 -29.96 -23.87
N HIS A 186 -0.59 -30.46 -24.04
CA HIS A 186 -0.29 -31.51 -25.03
C HIS A 186 0.51 -32.63 -24.36
N ILE A 187 -0.04 -33.84 -24.36
CA ILE A 187 0.66 -35.03 -23.90
C ILE A 187 1.31 -35.70 -25.11
N THR A 188 2.64 -35.83 -25.09
CA THR A 188 3.40 -36.49 -26.14
C THR A 188 3.19 -38.01 -26.10
N ARG A 189 3.51 -38.68 -27.18
CA ARG A 189 3.47 -40.19 -27.26
C ARG A 189 4.35 -40.85 -26.19
N ARG A 190 5.36 -40.17 -25.66
CA ARG A 190 6.25 -40.63 -24.58
C ARG A 190 5.76 -40.27 -23.16
N GLY A 191 4.50 -39.83 -23.01
CA GLY A 191 3.90 -39.47 -21.72
C GLY A 191 4.32 -38.11 -21.16
N ARG A 192 5.17 -37.33 -21.83
CA ARG A 192 5.61 -36.01 -21.37
C ARG A 192 4.52 -34.98 -21.59
N GLU A 193 4.23 -34.18 -20.60
CA GLU A 193 3.29 -33.07 -20.67
C GLU A 193 3.97 -31.79 -21.15
N ARG A 194 3.42 -31.14 -22.16
CA ARG A 194 3.81 -29.82 -22.66
C ARG A 194 2.67 -28.85 -22.37
N ILE A 195 2.98 -27.71 -21.78
CA ILE A 195 1.99 -26.67 -21.50
C ILE A 195 2.47 -25.39 -22.19
N PHE A 196 1.64 -24.88 -23.08
CA PHE A 196 1.82 -23.57 -23.68
C PHE A 196 0.85 -22.60 -23.02
N ASN A 197 1.36 -21.53 -22.42
CA ASN A 197 0.58 -20.52 -21.75
C ASN A 197 0.69 -19.18 -22.46
N ILE A 198 -0.45 -18.52 -22.64
CA ILE A 198 -0.55 -17.11 -23.02
C ILE A 198 -1.32 -16.42 -21.92
N SER A 199 -0.80 -15.32 -21.39
CA SER A 199 -1.46 -14.57 -20.33
C SER A 199 -1.31 -13.07 -20.52
N ILE A 200 -2.23 -12.34 -19.89
CA ILE A 200 -2.27 -10.89 -19.91
C ILE A 200 -2.44 -10.44 -18.46
N TYR A 201 -1.43 -9.78 -17.93
CA TYR A 201 -1.51 -9.05 -16.68
C TYR A 201 -2.17 -7.70 -16.92
N ASN A 202 -3.07 -7.29 -16.03
CA ASN A 202 -3.80 -6.03 -16.11
C ASN A 202 -4.57 -5.88 -17.45
N ALA A 203 -5.45 -6.83 -17.73
CA ALA A 203 -6.13 -6.99 -19.01
C ALA A 203 -6.91 -5.75 -19.49
N TYR A 204 -7.38 -4.89 -18.60
CA TYR A 204 -8.03 -3.63 -18.98
C TYR A 204 -7.13 -2.39 -18.82
N ASN A 205 -5.81 -2.59 -18.70
CA ASN A 205 -4.80 -1.54 -18.73
C ASN A 205 -5.02 -0.39 -17.73
N ARG A 206 -5.49 -0.68 -16.52
CA ARG A 206 -5.68 0.35 -15.49
C ARG A 206 -4.38 0.69 -14.81
N LEU A 207 -3.94 1.92 -14.89
CA LEU A 207 -2.79 2.42 -14.14
C LEU A 207 -3.19 2.66 -12.67
N ASN A 208 -3.05 1.62 -11.85
CA ASN A 208 -3.36 1.70 -10.43
C ASN A 208 -2.37 2.59 -9.69
N SER A 209 -2.88 3.46 -8.83
CA SER A 209 -2.08 4.44 -8.10
C SER A 209 -1.13 3.78 -7.12
N MET A 210 0.15 4.16 -7.18
CA MET A 210 1.20 3.67 -6.29
C MET A 210 1.74 4.76 -5.36
N PHE A 211 1.70 6.02 -5.82
CA PHE A 211 2.17 7.17 -5.04
C PHE A 211 1.42 8.45 -5.41
N LEU A 212 1.54 9.45 -4.55
CA LEU A 212 1.02 10.79 -4.77
C LEU A 212 2.14 11.70 -5.26
N ARG A 213 1.80 12.58 -6.20
CA ARG A 213 2.68 13.64 -6.67
C ARG A 213 1.96 14.97 -6.63
N THR A 214 2.64 15.98 -6.14
CA THR A 214 2.22 17.37 -6.24
C THR A 214 2.53 17.87 -7.64
N VAL A 215 1.56 18.50 -8.26
CA VAL A 215 1.69 19.13 -9.60
C VAL A 215 1.21 20.55 -9.48
N SER A 216 2.07 21.52 -9.78
CA SER A 216 1.68 22.90 -9.95
C SER A 216 1.06 23.08 -11.33
N GLU A 217 -0.12 23.67 -11.39
CA GLU A 217 -0.81 24.01 -12.63
C GLU A 217 -0.43 25.43 -13.09
N LYS A 218 -0.75 25.77 -14.32
CA LYS A 218 -0.39 27.08 -14.93
C LYS A 218 -1.03 28.28 -14.23
N ASP A 219 -2.09 28.05 -13.48
CA ASP A 219 -2.83 29.05 -12.69
C ASP A 219 -2.28 29.21 -11.26
N ASN A 220 -1.07 28.73 -11.00
CA ASN A 220 -0.43 28.69 -9.67
C ASN A 220 -1.19 27.85 -8.63
N THR A 221 -2.15 27.05 -9.03
CA THR A 221 -2.79 26.09 -8.12
C THR A 221 -1.96 24.83 -7.99
N THR A 222 -1.91 24.27 -6.79
CA THR A 222 -1.23 23.01 -6.52
C THR A 222 -2.24 21.90 -6.38
N LYS A 223 -2.13 20.86 -7.22
CA LYS A 223 -3.01 19.68 -7.18
C LYS A 223 -2.21 18.43 -6.82
N ILE A 224 -2.84 17.57 -6.02
CA ILE A 224 -2.31 16.26 -5.71
C ILE A 224 -2.84 15.27 -6.75
N LYS A 225 -1.94 14.65 -7.50
CA LYS A 225 -2.30 13.63 -8.51
C LYS A 225 -1.74 12.27 -8.10
N ALA A 226 -2.61 11.27 -8.11
CA ALA A 226 -2.21 9.89 -7.93
C ALA A 226 -1.59 9.36 -9.24
N ARG A 227 -0.45 8.66 -9.13
CA ARG A 227 0.29 8.11 -10.27
C ARG A 227 0.49 6.62 -10.14
N GLY A 228 0.25 5.92 -11.24
CA GLY A 228 0.53 4.51 -11.44
C GLY A 228 1.30 4.32 -12.73
N PHE A 229 2.02 3.21 -12.87
CA PHE A 229 2.89 2.97 -14.02
C PHE A 229 2.97 1.51 -14.49
N ILE A 230 2.15 0.61 -13.94
CA ILE A 230 2.13 -0.78 -14.41
C ILE A 230 0.99 -0.95 -15.43
N PRO A 231 1.30 -0.94 -16.74
CA PRO A 231 0.30 -1.08 -17.80
C PRO A 231 -0.09 -2.54 -18.00
N ILE A 232 -0.78 -2.82 -19.10
CA ILE A 232 -1.00 -4.17 -19.62
C ILE A 232 0.34 -4.84 -19.97
N ILE A 233 0.52 -6.08 -19.52
CA ILE A 233 1.73 -6.87 -19.80
C ILE A 233 1.32 -8.23 -20.35
N PRO A 234 1.49 -8.47 -21.64
CA PRO A 234 1.34 -9.82 -22.22
C PRO A 234 2.53 -10.69 -21.83
N SER A 235 2.28 -11.97 -21.65
CA SER A 235 3.31 -12.97 -21.34
C SER A 235 3.04 -14.27 -22.05
N ILE A 236 4.09 -14.93 -22.49
CA ILE A 236 4.06 -16.27 -23.11
C ILE A 236 5.04 -17.14 -22.35
N SER A 237 4.61 -18.35 -22.01
CA SER A 237 5.51 -19.34 -21.41
C SER A 237 5.28 -20.74 -21.97
N TYR A 238 6.33 -21.53 -21.93
CA TYR A 238 6.31 -22.94 -22.32
C TYR A 238 6.92 -23.79 -21.24
N THR A 239 6.18 -24.78 -20.78
CA THR A 239 6.62 -25.72 -19.75
C THR A 239 6.65 -27.13 -20.28
N LEU A 240 7.74 -27.85 -20.06
CA LEU A 240 7.90 -29.26 -20.36
C LEU A 240 8.09 -30.04 -19.05
N LYS A 241 7.20 -30.99 -18.79
CA LYS A 241 7.31 -31.93 -17.67
C LYS A 241 7.79 -33.28 -18.19
N PHE A 242 8.82 -33.82 -17.56
CA PHE A 242 9.47 -35.08 -17.90
C PHE A 242 8.88 -36.24 -17.10
#